data_83a9e298654fd367f462946618027166
#
_entry.id   83a9e298654fd367f462946618027166
#
_cell.length_a   1.000
_cell.length_b   1.000
_cell.length_c   1.000
_cell.angle_alpha   90.00
_cell.angle_beta   90.00
_cell.angle_gamma   90.00
#
_symmetry.space_group_name_H-M   'P 1'
#
loop_
_entity.id
_entity.type
_entity.pdbx_description
1 polymer ?
#
loop_
_entity_poly.entity_id
_entity_poly.type
_entity_poly.pdbx_seq_one_letter_code
_entity_poly.pdbx_strand_id
1 'polypeptide(L)'
;MYKLCRTIHNWMGLILAIQITLWFASGLVMAWLPIEDVRGAHLRHTFQANWQHAIQSPQSVLASHSADATLALSQRLIVSEDKPRMVPVYTVSKAITENGAQQNTSVRYNAMNGAILAPLSEAEINQAAILQYAGTGKLSEVTFLSTLPQEVQQLPSPIWQVQFDDTENTRLYIDPNTGSVLRVRTDTWRLFDFMWMLHIMDYEDRSDFNHPLLIGFSAGALLFTLTGIVLLFQRFRPRKRSRFNTG
;
A
#
# COMPACT_ATOMS: atom_id res chain seq x y z
N MET A 1 -20.32 43.35 -6.17
CA MET A 1 -19.40 42.30 -5.66
C MET A 1 -20.12 41.22 -4.84
N TYR A 2 -20.82 41.56 -3.73
CA TYR A 2 -21.44 40.52 -2.87
C TYR A 2 -22.56 39.69 -3.51
N LYS A 3 -23.38 40.27 -4.41
CA LYS A 3 -24.41 39.48 -5.15
C LYS A 3 -23.73 38.41 -6.03
N LEU A 4 -22.61 38.79 -6.68
CA LEU A 4 -21.85 37.83 -7.49
C LEU A 4 -21.24 36.73 -6.62
N CYS A 5 -20.60 37.05 -5.49
CA CYS A 5 -20.07 36.05 -4.55
C CYS A 5 -21.15 35.09 -4.07
N ARG A 6 -22.35 35.58 -3.75
CA ARG A 6 -23.47 34.74 -3.32
C ARG A 6 -23.94 33.82 -4.44
N THR A 7 -24.05 34.31 -5.67
CA THR A 7 -24.44 33.49 -6.82
C THR A 7 -23.41 32.39 -7.07
N ILE A 8 -22.12 32.75 -7.12
CA ILE A 8 -21.03 31.78 -7.30
C ILE A 8 -21.07 30.73 -6.16
N HIS A 9 -21.14 31.17 -4.91
CA HIS A 9 -21.17 30.28 -3.76
C HIS A 9 -22.33 29.27 -3.83
N ASN A 10 -23.54 29.72 -4.18
CA ASN A 10 -24.71 28.85 -4.26
C ASN A 10 -24.57 27.79 -5.37
N TRP A 11 -24.12 28.18 -6.56
CA TRP A 11 -23.89 27.24 -7.66
C TRP A 11 -22.75 26.28 -7.39
N MET A 12 -21.63 26.79 -6.87
CA MET A 12 -20.52 25.93 -6.46
C MET A 12 -20.93 24.95 -5.37
N GLY A 13 -21.71 25.43 -4.38
CA GLY A 13 -22.24 24.55 -3.34
C GLY A 13 -23.10 23.43 -3.87
N LEU A 14 -23.98 23.71 -4.85
CA LEU A 14 -24.83 22.70 -5.50
C LEU A 14 -23.98 21.64 -6.25
N ILE A 15 -22.99 22.10 -7.04
CA ILE A 15 -22.13 21.20 -7.82
C ILE A 15 -21.24 20.36 -6.90
N LEU A 16 -20.70 20.96 -5.84
CA LEU A 16 -19.74 20.31 -4.95
C LEU A 16 -20.39 19.52 -3.81
N ALA A 17 -21.71 19.67 -3.56
CA ALA A 17 -22.37 19.12 -2.39
C ALA A 17 -22.13 17.63 -2.19
N ILE A 18 -22.27 16.84 -3.25
CA ILE A 18 -22.09 15.38 -3.19
C ILE A 18 -20.63 15.06 -2.90
N GLN A 19 -19.70 15.67 -3.65
CA GLN A 19 -18.28 15.38 -3.49
C GLN A 19 -17.71 15.80 -2.12
N ILE A 20 -18.11 16.96 -1.61
CA ILE A 20 -17.72 17.41 -0.27
C ILE A 20 -18.25 16.45 0.80
N THR A 21 -19.48 15.97 0.64
CA THR A 21 -20.06 14.98 1.56
C THR A 21 -19.25 13.67 1.51
N LEU A 22 -18.91 13.18 0.32
CA LEU A 22 -18.07 11.99 0.15
C LEU A 22 -16.68 12.18 0.77
N TRP A 23 -16.06 13.35 0.62
CA TRP A 23 -14.76 13.66 1.23
C TRP A 23 -14.80 13.63 2.75
N PHE A 24 -15.83 14.26 3.35
CA PHE A 24 -15.97 14.22 4.81
C PHE A 24 -16.27 12.82 5.32
N ALA A 25 -17.17 12.08 4.66
CA ALA A 25 -17.53 10.73 5.05
C ALA A 25 -16.32 9.77 4.93
N SER A 26 -15.64 9.77 3.78
CA SER A 26 -14.47 8.92 3.57
C SER A 26 -13.31 9.31 4.50
N GLY A 27 -13.04 10.61 4.66
CA GLY A 27 -12.01 11.10 5.56
C GLY A 27 -12.28 10.75 7.02
N LEU A 28 -13.55 10.80 7.46
CA LEU A 28 -13.93 10.41 8.82
C LEU A 28 -13.71 8.90 9.05
N VAL A 29 -14.14 8.05 8.10
CA VAL A 29 -13.92 6.59 8.21
C VAL A 29 -12.42 6.27 8.24
N MET A 30 -11.62 6.87 7.34
CA MET A 30 -10.17 6.66 7.32
C MET A 30 -9.48 7.16 8.60
N ALA A 31 -9.94 8.27 9.19
CA ALA A 31 -9.40 8.79 10.44
C ALA A 31 -9.79 7.95 11.66
N TRP A 32 -10.92 7.24 11.59
CA TRP A 32 -11.39 6.35 12.65
C TRP A 32 -10.64 5.02 12.70
N LEU A 33 -10.25 4.49 11.52
CA LEU A 33 -9.58 3.20 11.43
C LEU A 33 -8.09 3.33 11.80
N PRO A 34 -7.59 2.59 12.82
CA PRO A 34 -6.16 2.59 13.14
C PRO A 34 -5.34 2.05 11.97
N ILE A 35 -4.34 2.80 11.54
CA ILE A 35 -3.56 2.46 10.34
C ILE A 35 -2.83 1.10 10.47
N GLU A 36 -2.47 0.70 11.67
CA GLU A 36 -1.83 -0.59 11.93
C GLU A 36 -2.79 -1.76 11.71
N ASP A 37 -4.08 -1.58 12.05
CA ASP A 37 -5.12 -2.56 11.80
C ASP A 37 -5.42 -2.64 10.29
N VAL A 38 -5.52 -1.48 9.63
CA VAL A 38 -5.66 -1.42 8.15
C VAL A 38 -4.52 -2.16 7.45
N ARG A 39 -3.29 -2.02 7.93
CA ARG A 39 -2.11 -2.72 7.37
C ARG A 39 -2.05 -4.20 7.73
N GLY A 40 -2.91 -4.68 8.62
CA GLY A 40 -2.92 -6.04 9.12
C GLY A 40 -1.67 -6.39 9.93
N ALA A 41 -1.07 -5.40 10.61
CA ALA A 41 0.16 -5.61 11.38
C ALA A 41 -0.02 -6.62 12.51
N HIS A 42 -1.19 -6.64 13.14
CA HIS A 42 -1.58 -7.57 14.20
C HIS A 42 -1.78 -9.01 13.71
N LEU A 43 -1.92 -9.22 12.39
CA LEU A 43 -2.15 -10.53 11.78
C LEU A 43 -0.88 -11.21 11.26
N ARG A 44 0.30 -10.64 11.55
CA ARG A 44 1.55 -11.25 11.09
C ARG A 44 2.64 -11.23 12.16
N HIS A 45 3.36 -12.33 12.24
CA HIS A 45 4.64 -12.40 12.93
C HIS A 45 5.76 -11.99 11.96
N THR A 46 6.71 -11.21 12.45
CA THR A 46 7.91 -10.82 11.69
C THR A 46 9.12 -11.53 12.27
N PHE A 47 9.92 -12.13 11.37
CA PHE A 47 11.17 -12.79 11.74
C PHE A 47 12.34 -12.04 11.10
N GLN A 48 13.49 -12.06 11.77
CA GLN A 48 14.71 -11.45 11.24
C GLN A 48 15.85 -12.46 11.21
N ALA A 49 16.67 -12.39 10.15
CA ALA A 49 17.87 -13.20 10.05
C ALA A 49 18.98 -12.66 10.98
N ASN A 50 19.71 -13.59 11.61
CA ASN A 50 20.94 -13.24 12.30
C ASN A 50 22.10 -13.23 11.29
N TRP A 51 22.52 -12.04 10.87
CA TRP A 51 23.61 -11.86 9.92
C TRP A 51 25.00 -12.28 10.44
N GLN A 52 25.17 -12.46 11.74
CA GLN A 52 26.39 -13.03 12.31
C GLN A 52 26.63 -14.49 11.85
N HIS A 53 25.60 -15.15 11.35
CA HIS A 53 25.69 -16.48 10.78
C HIS A 53 26.07 -16.48 9.28
N ALA A 54 26.25 -15.33 8.65
CA ALA A 54 26.71 -15.21 7.28
C ALA A 54 28.22 -15.49 7.22
N ILE A 55 28.60 -16.71 6.86
CA ILE A 55 30.00 -17.14 6.81
C ILE A 55 30.61 -16.84 5.44
N GLN A 56 29.81 -16.87 4.38
CA GLN A 56 30.26 -16.62 3.02
C GLN A 56 30.54 -15.12 2.80
N SER A 57 31.70 -14.81 2.24
CA SER A 57 32.00 -13.43 1.88
C SER A 57 31.18 -12.98 0.66
N PRO A 58 30.55 -11.79 0.66
CA PRO A 58 29.92 -11.23 -0.53
C PRO A 58 30.84 -11.22 -1.76
N GLN A 59 32.12 -10.99 -1.57
CA GLN A 59 33.12 -10.99 -2.64
C GLN A 59 33.32 -12.37 -3.27
N SER A 60 33.30 -13.44 -2.48
CA SER A 60 33.41 -14.81 -3.01
C SER A 60 32.23 -15.19 -3.88
N VAL A 61 31.04 -14.71 -3.54
CA VAL A 61 29.82 -14.91 -4.33
C VAL A 61 29.87 -14.10 -5.62
N LEU A 62 30.27 -12.82 -5.56
CA LEU A 62 30.38 -11.96 -6.73
C LEU A 62 31.47 -12.40 -7.70
N ALA A 63 32.56 -13.03 -7.22
CA ALA A 63 33.66 -13.50 -8.07
C ALA A 63 33.22 -14.53 -9.12
N SER A 64 32.08 -15.22 -8.90
CA SER A 64 31.49 -16.16 -9.87
C SER A 64 30.56 -15.50 -10.89
N HIS A 65 30.40 -14.20 -10.83
CA HIS A 65 29.50 -13.42 -11.69
C HIS A 65 30.27 -12.38 -12.51
N SER A 66 29.58 -11.77 -13.49
CA SER A 66 30.14 -10.70 -14.29
C SER A 66 30.33 -9.41 -13.47
N ALA A 67 31.25 -8.54 -13.91
CA ALA A 67 31.61 -7.32 -13.19
C ALA A 67 30.46 -6.29 -13.05
N ASP A 68 29.43 -6.41 -13.86
CA ASP A 68 28.21 -5.60 -13.85
C ASP A 68 27.10 -6.15 -12.94
N ALA A 69 27.34 -7.29 -12.28
CA ALA A 69 26.38 -7.87 -11.34
C ALA A 69 26.29 -7.04 -10.06
N THR A 70 25.07 -6.88 -9.57
CA THR A 70 24.78 -6.21 -8.28
C THR A 70 24.42 -7.25 -7.23
N LEU A 71 24.86 -7.02 -5.99
CA LEU A 71 24.55 -7.87 -4.86
C LEU A 71 23.65 -7.12 -3.88
N ALA A 72 22.51 -7.71 -3.56
CA ALA A 72 21.61 -7.22 -2.51
C ALA A 72 21.56 -8.22 -1.35
N LEU A 73 21.42 -7.67 -0.15
CA LEU A 73 21.22 -8.44 1.07
C LEU A 73 19.73 -8.66 1.27
N SER A 74 19.34 -9.90 1.46
CA SER A 74 17.96 -10.30 1.74
C SER A 74 17.93 -11.42 2.78
N GLN A 75 16.75 -11.87 3.13
CA GLN A 75 16.58 -12.98 4.06
C GLN A 75 15.48 -13.91 3.54
N ARG A 76 15.58 -15.19 3.86
CA ARG A 76 14.61 -16.20 3.49
C ARG A 76 14.14 -16.96 4.72
N LEU A 77 12.83 -17.19 4.81
CA LEU A 77 12.26 -18.08 5.79
C LEU A 77 12.49 -19.53 5.37
N ILE A 78 13.14 -20.27 6.22
CA ILE A 78 13.29 -21.73 6.09
C ILE A 78 12.63 -22.37 7.30
N VAL A 79 11.84 -23.40 7.04
CA VAL A 79 11.26 -24.23 8.10
C VAL A 79 12.09 -25.51 8.21
N SER A 80 12.71 -25.71 9.34
CA SER A 80 13.47 -26.92 9.64
C SER A 80 13.02 -27.46 10.98
N GLU A 81 12.63 -28.73 11.03
CA GLU A 81 12.19 -29.42 12.25
C GLU A 81 11.10 -28.64 13.01
N ASP A 82 10.10 -28.12 12.28
CA ASP A 82 8.97 -27.31 12.77
C ASP A 82 9.37 -25.99 13.45
N LYS A 83 10.60 -25.55 13.27
CA LYS A 83 11.06 -24.25 13.77
C LYS A 83 11.31 -23.29 12.62
N PRO A 84 10.64 -22.11 12.63
CA PRO A 84 10.91 -21.07 11.66
C PRO A 84 12.30 -20.47 11.88
N ARG A 85 13.08 -20.36 10.82
CA ARG A 85 14.39 -19.74 10.85
C ARG A 85 14.54 -18.80 9.65
N MET A 86 14.86 -17.54 9.92
CA MET A 86 15.30 -16.64 8.86
C MET A 86 16.79 -16.84 8.63
N VAL A 87 17.17 -17.11 7.39
CA VAL A 87 18.56 -17.21 6.96
C VAL A 87 18.96 -16.01 6.13
N PRO A 88 20.18 -15.50 6.29
CA PRO A 88 20.71 -14.44 5.45
C PRO A 88 20.95 -14.96 4.03
N VAL A 89 20.59 -14.14 3.04
CA VAL A 89 20.64 -14.49 1.61
C VAL A 89 21.31 -13.37 0.83
N TYR A 90 22.25 -13.73 -0.04
CA TYR A 90 22.78 -12.86 -1.08
C TYR A 90 21.97 -13.03 -2.37
N THR A 91 21.39 -11.96 -2.84
CA THR A 91 20.73 -11.93 -4.15
C THR A 91 21.63 -11.23 -5.13
N VAL A 92 22.15 -11.97 -6.10
CA VAL A 92 22.96 -11.42 -7.19
C VAL A 92 22.06 -11.21 -8.39
N SER A 93 21.98 -9.99 -8.86
CA SER A 93 21.14 -9.60 -10.00
C SER A 93 22.01 -9.03 -11.11
N LYS A 94 21.64 -9.38 -12.35
CA LYS A 94 22.23 -8.84 -13.57
C LYS A 94 21.12 -8.40 -14.52
N ALA A 95 21.27 -7.21 -15.08
CA ALA A 95 20.44 -6.77 -16.19
C ALA A 95 20.88 -7.47 -17.47
N ILE A 96 19.97 -8.18 -18.13
CA ILE A 96 20.20 -8.79 -19.45
C ILE A 96 19.28 -8.06 -20.44
N THR A 97 19.84 -7.63 -21.57
CA THR A 97 19.03 -7.10 -22.67
C THR A 97 18.78 -8.24 -23.64
N GLU A 98 17.57 -8.76 -23.64
CA GLU A 98 17.13 -9.79 -24.57
C GLU A 98 16.01 -9.25 -25.45
N ASN A 99 16.17 -9.34 -26.76
CA ASN A 99 15.22 -8.82 -27.77
C ASN A 99 14.83 -7.32 -27.57
N GLY A 100 15.76 -6.49 -27.08
CA GLY A 100 15.49 -5.07 -26.83
C GLY A 100 14.75 -4.76 -25.51
N ALA A 101 14.37 -5.77 -24.74
CA ALA A 101 13.79 -5.61 -23.40
C ALA A 101 14.85 -5.87 -22.33
N GLN A 102 14.94 -5.00 -21.31
CA GLN A 102 15.77 -5.26 -20.14
C GLN A 102 15.07 -6.26 -19.21
N GLN A 103 15.68 -7.41 -19.03
CA GLN A 103 15.25 -8.41 -18.03
C GLN A 103 16.30 -8.51 -16.93
N ASN A 104 15.85 -8.59 -15.68
CA ASN A 104 16.73 -8.81 -14.55
C ASN A 104 16.75 -10.30 -14.19
N THR A 105 17.88 -10.95 -14.43
CA THR A 105 18.11 -12.30 -13.93
C THR A 105 18.69 -12.23 -12.53
N SER A 106 18.16 -12.98 -11.58
CA SER A 106 18.67 -13.00 -10.21
C SER A 106 18.92 -14.43 -9.73
N VAL A 107 20.07 -14.63 -9.09
CA VAL A 107 20.44 -15.88 -8.42
C VAL A 107 20.58 -15.60 -6.94
N ARG A 108 20.07 -16.50 -6.11
CA ARG A 108 20.08 -16.35 -4.66
C ARG A 108 20.98 -17.38 -4.02
N TYR A 109 21.79 -16.95 -3.08
CA TYR A 109 22.75 -17.76 -2.36
C TYR A 109 22.47 -17.71 -0.86
N ASN A 110 22.44 -18.85 -0.23
CA ASN A 110 22.45 -18.91 1.22
C ASN A 110 23.79 -18.38 1.74
N ALA A 111 23.77 -17.28 2.48
CA ALA A 111 24.98 -16.63 2.98
C ALA A 111 25.72 -17.45 4.05
N MET A 112 25.12 -18.52 4.57
CA MET A 112 25.75 -19.41 5.55
C MET A 112 26.65 -20.47 4.90
N ASN A 113 26.23 -21.02 3.75
CA ASN A 113 26.93 -22.16 3.14
C ASN A 113 27.20 -22.00 1.63
N GLY A 114 26.76 -20.89 1.01
CA GLY A 114 26.97 -20.64 -0.42
C GLY A 114 26.05 -21.43 -1.36
N ALA A 115 25.11 -22.22 -0.86
CA ALA A 115 24.21 -22.99 -1.69
C ALA A 115 23.25 -22.08 -2.48
N ILE A 116 23.02 -22.41 -3.75
CA ILE A 116 22.01 -21.74 -4.59
C ILE A 116 20.61 -22.11 -4.08
N LEU A 117 19.77 -21.09 -3.95
CA LEU A 117 18.40 -21.24 -3.48
C LEU A 117 17.43 -21.12 -4.65
N ALA A 118 16.68 -22.20 -4.90
CA ALA A 118 15.54 -22.19 -5.82
C ALA A 118 14.33 -21.46 -5.20
N PRO A 119 13.34 -21.01 -5.98
CA PRO A 119 12.06 -20.56 -5.44
C PRO A 119 11.44 -21.59 -4.49
N LEU A 120 10.63 -21.12 -3.54
CA LEU A 120 9.95 -21.99 -2.58
C LEU A 120 8.84 -22.79 -3.28
N SER A 121 8.72 -24.04 -2.91
CA SER A 121 7.60 -24.90 -3.28
C SER A 121 6.31 -24.46 -2.56
N GLU A 122 5.16 -24.89 -3.07
CA GLU A 122 3.87 -24.63 -2.43
C GLU A 122 3.83 -25.13 -0.98
N ALA A 123 4.40 -26.30 -0.70
CA ALA A 123 4.46 -26.84 0.66
C ALA A 123 5.28 -25.95 1.61
N GLU A 124 6.40 -25.39 1.15
CA GLU A 124 7.21 -24.44 1.91
C GLU A 124 6.48 -23.11 2.12
N ILE A 125 5.74 -22.63 1.11
CA ILE A 125 4.89 -21.43 1.21
C ILE A 125 3.77 -21.65 2.23
N ASN A 126 3.11 -22.80 2.24
CA ASN A 126 2.08 -23.12 3.21
C ASN A 126 2.63 -23.07 4.63
N GLN A 127 3.78 -23.68 4.87
CA GLN A 127 4.45 -23.62 6.17
C GLN A 127 4.85 -22.19 6.53
N ALA A 128 5.43 -21.44 5.59
CA ALA A 128 5.81 -20.05 5.80
C ALA A 128 4.61 -19.15 6.12
N ALA A 129 3.47 -19.38 5.47
CA ALA A 129 2.24 -18.65 5.73
C ALA A 129 1.70 -18.92 7.14
N ILE A 130 1.58 -20.20 7.51
CA ILE A 130 1.08 -20.62 8.83
C ILE A 130 1.94 -20.03 9.96
N LEU A 131 3.26 -20.03 9.79
CA LEU A 131 4.19 -19.51 10.81
C LEU A 131 4.16 -17.98 10.93
N GLN A 132 3.89 -17.29 9.83
CA GLN A 132 3.83 -15.82 9.82
C GLN A 132 2.42 -15.28 10.13
N TYR A 133 1.40 -16.10 10.04
CA TYR A 133 0.04 -15.71 10.39
C TYR A 133 -0.15 -15.69 11.91
N ALA A 134 -0.59 -14.55 12.44
CA ALA A 134 -0.84 -14.34 13.87
C ALA A 134 -2.34 -14.36 14.25
N GLY A 135 -3.23 -14.59 13.28
CA GLY A 135 -4.66 -14.70 13.52
C GLY A 135 -5.08 -16.11 13.99
N THR A 136 -6.39 -16.33 14.08
CA THR A 136 -6.99 -17.58 14.56
C THR A 136 -7.61 -18.46 13.46
N GLY A 137 -7.62 -17.97 12.23
CA GLY A 137 -8.18 -18.69 11.07
C GLY A 137 -7.31 -19.86 10.63
N LYS A 138 -7.89 -20.77 9.87
CA LYS A 138 -7.17 -21.86 9.22
C LYS A 138 -6.83 -21.46 7.80
N LEU A 139 -5.71 -21.98 7.28
CA LEU A 139 -5.37 -21.85 5.88
C LEU A 139 -6.47 -22.52 5.04
N SER A 140 -7.06 -21.77 4.11
CA SER A 140 -8.18 -22.23 3.27
C SER A 140 -7.77 -22.44 1.81
N GLU A 141 -6.94 -21.55 1.25
CA GLU A 141 -6.54 -21.62 -0.14
C GLU A 141 -5.12 -21.07 -0.34
N VAL A 142 -4.39 -21.68 -1.29
CA VAL A 142 -3.07 -21.23 -1.73
C VAL A 142 -3.05 -21.16 -3.24
N THR A 143 -2.73 -20.00 -3.78
CA THR A 143 -2.76 -19.74 -5.22
C THR A 143 -1.49 -19.04 -5.68
N PHE A 144 -0.86 -19.57 -6.73
CA PHE A 144 0.26 -18.89 -7.40
C PHE A 144 -0.26 -17.90 -8.44
N LEU A 145 0.07 -16.63 -8.27
CA LEU A 145 -0.43 -15.53 -9.09
C LEU A 145 0.68 -15.02 -10.02
N SER A 146 0.50 -15.25 -11.32
CA SER A 146 1.29 -14.59 -12.37
C SER A 146 0.71 -13.23 -12.76
N THR A 147 -0.61 -13.05 -12.64
CA THR A 147 -1.32 -11.77 -12.81
C THR A 147 -1.82 -11.32 -11.47
N LEU A 148 -1.49 -10.08 -11.09
CA LEU A 148 -1.80 -9.57 -9.76
C LEU A 148 -3.20 -8.96 -9.69
N PRO A 149 -3.98 -9.25 -8.65
CA PRO A 149 -5.22 -8.55 -8.38
C PRO A 149 -4.96 -7.09 -7.99
N GLN A 150 -5.96 -6.22 -8.17
CA GLN A 150 -5.87 -4.79 -7.92
C GLN A 150 -5.32 -4.46 -6.52
N GLU A 151 -5.68 -5.23 -5.50
CA GLU A 151 -5.26 -4.98 -4.12
C GLU A 151 -3.74 -5.13 -3.88
N VAL A 152 -2.98 -5.64 -4.86
CA VAL A 152 -1.52 -5.81 -4.81
C VAL A 152 -0.80 -5.59 -6.13
N GLN A 153 -1.45 -4.91 -7.09
CA GLN A 153 -0.88 -4.68 -8.43
C GLN A 153 0.49 -3.98 -8.44
N GLN A 154 0.86 -3.31 -7.34
CA GLN A 154 2.14 -2.62 -7.20
C GLN A 154 3.28 -3.53 -6.73
N LEU A 155 2.99 -4.80 -6.42
CA LEU A 155 4.01 -5.77 -6.02
C LEU A 155 4.73 -6.39 -7.23
N PRO A 156 5.94 -6.93 -7.04
CA PRO A 156 6.59 -7.72 -8.08
C PRO A 156 5.79 -9.01 -8.34
N SER A 157 5.64 -9.38 -9.62
CA SER A 157 5.04 -10.64 -10.06
C SER A 157 6.16 -11.63 -10.44
N PRO A 158 5.98 -12.96 -10.25
CA PRO A 158 4.84 -13.62 -9.61
C PRO A 158 4.89 -13.62 -8.09
N ILE A 159 3.74 -13.86 -7.43
CA ILE A 159 3.64 -13.99 -5.96
C ILE A 159 2.68 -15.12 -5.56
N TRP A 160 2.76 -15.56 -4.32
CA TRP A 160 1.79 -16.46 -3.73
C TRP A 160 0.73 -15.68 -2.94
N GLN A 161 -0.54 -16.02 -3.15
CA GLN A 161 -1.65 -15.60 -2.31
C GLN A 161 -2.05 -16.76 -1.42
N VAL A 162 -2.10 -16.52 -0.12
CA VAL A 162 -2.55 -17.50 0.88
C VAL A 162 -3.72 -16.89 1.64
N GLN A 163 -4.88 -17.55 1.56
CA GLN A 163 -6.10 -17.11 2.22
C GLN A 163 -6.34 -17.91 3.50
N PHE A 164 -6.80 -17.20 4.53
CA PHE A 164 -7.21 -17.76 5.80
C PHE A 164 -8.71 -17.63 5.99
N ASP A 165 -9.32 -18.66 6.60
CA ASP A 165 -10.72 -18.67 7.00
C ASP A 165 -10.83 -18.04 8.39
N ASP A 166 -10.85 -16.73 8.40
CA ASP A 166 -11.04 -15.88 9.58
C ASP A 166 -12.13 -14.83 9.34
N THR A 167 -12.51 -14.12 10.39
CA THR A 167 -13.57 -13.09 10.33
C THR A 167 -13.22 -11.88 9.47
N GLU A 168 -11.95 -11.69 9.12
CA GLU A 168 -11.47 -10.57 8.32
C GLU A 168 -11.13 -10.95 6.88
N ASN A 169 -11.39 -12.21 6.46
CA ASN A 169 -11.05 -12.72 5.13
C ASN A 169 -9.59 -12.41 4.77
N THR A 170 -8.67 -12.76 5.68
CA THR A 170 -7.26 -12.42 5.59
C THR A 170 -6.58 -13.11 4.43
N ARG A 171 -5.85 -12.32 3.64
CA ARG A 171 -4.96 -12.80 2.57
C ARG A 171 -3.54 -12.33 2.84
N LEU A 172 -2.62 -13.28 2.85
CA LEU A 172 -1.19 -13.01 2.86
C LEU A 172 -0.64 -13.11 1.43
N TYR A 173 0.10 -12.10 1.02
CA TYR A 173 0.83 -12.10 -0.25
C TYR A 173 2.30 -12.30 0.03
N ILE A 174 2.84 -13.43 -0.47
CA ILE A 174 4.15 -13.96 -0.08
C ILE A 174 5.07 -14.01 -1.29
N ASP A 175 6.30 -13.54 -1.08
CA ASP A 175 7.37 -13.61 -2.09
C ASP A 175 7.79 -15.07 -2.31
N PRO A 176 7.76 -15.59 -3.55
CA PRO A 176 8.11 -16.98 -3.84
C PRO A 176 9.55 -17.35 -3.55
N ASN A 177 10.43 -16.37 -3.42
CA ASN A 177 11.86 -16.60 -3.25
C ASN A 177 12.31 -16.50 -1.80
N THR A 178 11.64 -15.63 -1.03
CA THR A 178 12.04 -15.36 0.35
C THR A 178 11.09 -15.97 1.38
N GLY A 179 9.86 -16.33 0.97
CA GLY A 179 8.81 -16.75 1.89
C GLY A 179 8.31 -15.63 2.81
N SER A 180 8.73 -14.41 2.58
CA SER A 180 8.33 -13.27 3.41
C SER A 180 6.97 -12.73 2.98
N VAL A 181 6.14 -12.37 3.96
CA VAL A 181 4.86 -11.68 3.71
C VAL A 181 5.14 -10.27 3.23
N LEU A 182 4.77 -9.98 1.98
CA LEU A 182 4.89 -8.66 1.35
C LEU A 182 3.74 -7.75 1.74
N ARG A 183 2.52 -8.29 1.77
CA ARG A 183 1.30 -7.56 2.15
C ARG A 183 0.33 -8.47 2.87
N VAL A 184 -0.42 -7.87 3.78
CA VAL A 184 -1.62 -8.44 4.39
C VAL A 184 -2.81 -7.66 3.86
N ARG A 185 -3.87 -8.34 3.49
CA ARG A 185 -5.13 -7.73 3.04
C ARG A 185 -6.29 -8.36 3.80
N THR A 186 -7.12 -7.49 4.37
CA THR A 186 -8.29 -7.86 5.19
C THR A 186 -9.51 -7.10 4.71
N ASP A 187 -10.68 -7.40 5.24
CA ASP A 187 -11.89 -6.63 4.93
C ASP A 187 -11.79 -5.19 5.47
N THR A 188 -11.11 -5.00 6.59
CA THR A 188 -10.77 -3.66 7.10
C THR A 188 -9.91 -2.88 6.10
N TRP A 189 -8.90 -3.54 5.50
CA TRP A 189 -8.09 -2.91 4.44
C TRP A 189 -8.95 -2.58 3.20
N ARG A 190 -9.84 -3.49 2.78
CA ARG A 190 -10.71 -3.28 1.59
C ARG A 190 -11.67 -2.13 1.80
N LEU A 191 -12.22 -1.99 3.03
CA LEU A 191 -13.03 -0.83 3.40
C LEU A 191 -12.22 0.47 3.32
N PHE A 192 -11.02 0.49 3.90
CA PHE A 192 -10.13 1.65 3.84
C PHE A 192 -9.80 2.04 2.40
N ASP A 193 -9.43 1.08 1.57
CA ASP A 193 -9.08 1.27 0.17
C ASP A 193 -10.27 1.81 -0.66
N PHE A 194 -11.49 1.33 -0.38
CA PHE A 194 -12.71 1.88 -0.97
C PHE A 194 -12.94 3.34 -0.57
N MET A 195 -12.78 3.67 0.72
CA MET A 195 -12.89 5.06 1.19
C MET A 195 -11.78 5.94 0.61
N TRP A 196 -10.58 5.41 0.48
CA TRP A 196 -9.46 6.06 -0.18
C TRP A 196 -9.75 6.39 -1.64
N MET A 197 -10.27 5.44 -2.40
CA MET A 197 -10.70 5.61 -3.78
C MET A 197 -11.70 6.77 -3.93
N LEU A 198 -12.70 6.84 -3.05
CA LEU A 198 -13.69 7.94 -3.03
C LEU A 198 -13.03 9.28 -2.68
N HIS A 199 -12.05 9.27 -1.78
CA HIS A 199 -11.39 10.47 -1.29
C HIS A 199 -10.47 11.11 -2.33
N ILE A 200 -9.67 10.31 -3.02
CA ILE A 200 -8.75 10.81 -4.06
C ILE A 200 -9.38 10.91 -5.43
N MET A 201 -10.63 10.41 -5.61
CA MET A 201 -11.37 10.39 -6.88
C MET A 201 -10.66 9.63 -8.02
N ASP A 202 -9.76 8.73 -7.68
CA ASP A 202 -9.10 7.81 -8.61
C ASP A 202 -9.81 6.45 -8.52
N TYR A 203 -10.73 6.21 -9.45
CA TYR A 203 -11.59 5.03 -9.47
C TYR A 203 -10.96 3.81 -10.17
N GLU A 204 -9.82 4.01 -10.85
CA GLU A 204 -9.13 2.97 -11.60
C GLU A 204 -7.96 2.37 -10.80
N ASP A 205 -6.88 3.11 -10.67
CA ASP A 205 -5.62 2.61 -10.08
C ASP A 205 -5.49 2.88 -8.58
N ARG A 206 -6.25 3.85 -8.05
CA ARG A 206 -6.26 4.26 -6.62
C ARG A 206 -4.90 4.72 -6.10
N SER A 207 -4.06 5.23 -6.99
CA SER A 207 -2.67 5.61 -6.71
C SER A 207 -2.27 6.98 -7.24
N ASP A 208 -3.06 7.58 -8.15
CA ASP A 208 -2.75 8.88 -8.75
C ASP A 208 -3.34 10.05 -7.97
N PHE A 209 -2.47 10.75 -7.24
CA PHE A 209 -2.80 12.01 -6.54
C PHE A 209 -2.88 13.22 -7.46
N ASN A 210 -2.44 13.11 -8.70
CA ASN A 210 -2.46 14.20 -9.67
C ASN A 210 -3.61 14.05 -10.67
N HIS A 211 -4.60 13.25 -10.33
CA HIS A 211 -5.77 13.02 -11.15
C HIS A 211 -6.53 14.34 -11.42
N PRO A 212 -6.88 14.66 -12.68
CA PRO A 212 -7.51 15.92 -13.05
C PRO A 212 -8.82 16.23 -12.30
N LEU A 213 -9.61 15.20 -11.98
CA LEU A 213 -10.83 15.35 -11.18
C LEU A 213 -10.52 15.83 -9.76
N LEU A 214 -9.52 15.27 -9.10
CA LEU A 214 -9.12 15.67 -7.76
C LEU A 214 -8.66 17.14 -7.75
N ILE A 215 -7.83 17.53 -8.71
CA ILE A 215 -7.35 18.90 -8.84
C ILE A 215 -8.52 19.86 -9.09
N GLY A 216 -9.42 19.55 -10.03
CA GLY A 216 -10.57 20.38 -10.37
C GLY A 216 -11.54 20.57 -9.21
N PHE A 217 -11.94 19.48 -8.54
CA PHE A 217 -12.84 19.56 -7.40
C PHE A 217 -12.18 20.25 -6.18
N SER A 218 -10.88 20.05 -5.95
CA SER A 218 -10.15 20.72 -4.87
C SER A 218 -10.07 22.22 -5.11
N ALA A 219 -9.77 22.67 -6.33
CA ALA A 219 -9.79 24.08 -6.70
C ALA A 219 -11.19 24.69 -6.54
N GLY A 220 -12.23 23.96 -6.98
CA GLY A 220 -13.63 24.35 -6.79
C GLY A 220 -14.01 24.48 -5.32
N ALA A 221 -13.64 23.49 -4.48
CA ALA A 221 -13.90 23.51 -3.04
C ALA A 221 -13.18 24.68 -2.34
N LEU A 222 -11.95 24.99 -2.75
CA LEU A 222 -11.24 26.17 -2.26
C LEU A 222 -11.98 27.47 -2.62
N LEU A 223 -12.40 27.64 -3.87
CA LEU A 223 -13.17 28.80 -4.31
C LEU A 223 -14.50 28.90 -3.56
N PHE A 224 -15.21 27.80 -3.37
CA PHE A 224 -16.43 27.71 -2.57
C PHE A 224 -16.19 28.20 -1.13
N THR A 225 -15.14 27.71 -0.49
CA THR A 225 -14.77 28.11 0.87
C THR A 225 -14.44 29.61 0.96
N LEU A 226 -13.64 30.16 0.03
CA LEU A 226 -13.29 31.57 0.00
C LEU A 226 -14.51 32.47 -0.19
N THR A 227 -15.44 32.09 -1.09
CA THR A 227 -16.68 32.84 -1.27
C THR A 227 -17.57 32.78 -0.03
N GLY A 228 -17.63 31.62 0.65
CA GLY A 228 -18.31 31.44 1.93
C GLY A 228 -17.78 32.35 3.04
N ILE A 229 -16.45 32.43 3.17
CA ILE A 229 -15.80 33.34 4.12
C ILE A 229 -16.17 34.78 3.85
N VAL A 230 -16.15 35.23 2.60
CA VAL A 230 -16.55 36.61 2.23
C VAL A 230 -18.00 36.89 2.63
N LEU A 231 -18.91 35.94 2.40
CA LEU A 231 -20.31 36.08 2.78
C LEU A 231 -20.49 36.10 4.31
N LEU A 232 -19.71 35.33 5.05
CA LEU A 232 -19.71 35.27 6.51
C LEU A 232 -19.29 36.60 7.10
N PHE A 233 -18.18 37.20 6.63
CA PHE A 233 -17.75 38.52 7.04
C PHE A 233 -18.80 39.60 6.77
N GLN A 234 -19.49 39.54 5.65
CA GLN A 234 -20.58 40.46 5.34
C GLN A 234 -21.76 40.29 6.31
N ARG A 235 -22.09 39.09 6.70
CA ARG A 235 -23.21 38.79 7.62
C ARG A 235 -22.98 39.37 9.00
N PHE A 236 -21.76 39.29 9.50
CA PHE A 236 -21.37 39.76 10.83
C PHE A 236 -20.90 41.23 10.87
N ARG A 237 -20.84 41.92 9.74
CA ARG A 237 -20.47 43.33 9.70
C ARG A 237 -21.57 44.16 10.36
N PRO A 238 -21.26 44.97 11.40
CA PRO A 238 -22.29 45.79 12.06
C PRO A 238 -22.92 46.76 11.07
N ARG A 239 -24.24 46.72 10.92
CA ARG A 239 -24.95 47.72 10.13
C ARG A 239 -24.82 49.06 10.83
N LYS A 240 -24.21 50.09 10.18
CA LYS A 240 -24.27 51.48 10.65
C LYS A 240 -25.74 51.87 10.77
N ARG A 241 -26.24 52.06 12.00
CA ARG A 241 -27.55 52.67 12.23
C ARG A 241 -27.52 54.07 11.61
N SER A 242 -28.30 54.29 10.56
CA SER A 242 -28.62 55.62 10.07
C SER A 242 -29.29 56.35 11.23
N ARG A 243 -28.61 57.33 11.85
CA ARG A 243 -29.29 58.31 12.72
C ARG A 243 -30.19 59.15 11.80
N PHE A 244 -31.47 58.90 11.83
CA PHE A 244 -32.44 59.88 11.33
C PHE A 244 -32.28 61.12 12.20
N ASN A 245 -31.74 62.24 11.64
CA ASN A 245 -31.88 63.56 12.18
C ASN A 245 -33.35 63.97 11.97
N THR A 246 -34.13 63.96 13.05
CA THR A 246 -35.38 64.71 13.15
C THR A 246 -34.96 66.13 13.58
N GLY A 247 -34.85 67.04 12.63
CA GLY A 247 -34.90 68.47 12.84
C GLY A 247 -36.28 68.99 12.49
#